data_45d4407d3b73e62ff933865b0e5c6005
#
_entry.id   45d4407d3b73e62ff933865b0e5c6005
#
_cell.length_a   1.000
_cell.length_b   1.000
_cell.length_c   1.000
_cell.angle_alpha   90.00
_cell.angle_beta   90.00
_cell.angle_gamma   90.00
#
_symmetry.space_group_name_H-M   'P 1'
#
loop_
_entity.id
_entity.type
_entity.pdbx_description
1 polymer ?
#
loop_
_entity_poly.entity_id
_entity_poly.type
_entity_poly.pdbx_seq_one_letter_code
_entity_poly.pdbx_strand_id
1 'polypeptide(L)'
;MRLVLPRLYVILDATLLNNSPHDCAQELAAAGVRVLQYRDKTASTRDLLAISRELVSSLNSYGASLVVNDRPDVAVLAGAAGVHVGQEDLEPEQARAVVGNEMWIGTSTHNLEQFRRAAATSADYIAVGPIFPTTSKSNPDPVVGLELIRQVRNLTEKPIVAIGGITLERAASVIEAGADCVAVIRDIVCAPKPGERARRFLDALGAANHAAAI
;
A
#
# COMPACT_ATOMS: atom_id res chain seq x y z
N MET A 1 15.57 -0.36 -12.90
CA MET A 1 14.42 0.42 -13.45
C MET A 1 13.71 1.05 -12.27
N ARG A 2 13.31 2.33 -12.31
CA ARG A 2 12.59 2.98 -11.19
C ARG A 2 11.19 2.37 -11.07
N LEU A 3 10.76 2.03 -9.85
CA LEU A 3 9.40 1.56 -9.57
C LEU A 3 8.39 2.67 -9.89
N VAL A 4 7.35 2.34 -10.64
CA VAL A 4 6.19 3.21 -10.88
C VAL A 4 4.98 2.53 -10.28
N LEU A 5 4.40 3.15 -9.26
CA LEU A 5 3.18 2.66 -8.62
C LEU A 5 1.93 3.25 -9.29
N PRO A 6 0.83 2.50 -9.38
CA PRO A 6 -0.47 3.06 -9.75
C PRO A 6 -0.94 4.05 -8.67
N ARG A 7 -1.89 4.92 -9.01
CA ARG A 7 -2.44 5.92 -8.08
C ARG A 7 -3.20 5.32 -6.89
N LEU A 8 -3.70 4.10 -7.02
CA LEU A 8 -4.45 3.40 -5.99
C LEU A 8 -3.75 2.10 -5.58
N TYR A 9 -3.56 1.94 -4.28
CA TYR A 9 -3.04 0.78 -3.60
C TYR A 9 -4.06 0.33 -2.53
N VAL A 10 -4.58 -0.88 -2.62
CA VAL A 10 -5.57 -1.37 -1.65
C VAL A 10 -4.94 -2.36 -0.69
N ILE A 11 -5.18 -2.16 0.61
CA ILE A 11 -4.71 -3.08 1.64
C ILE A 11 -5.87 -3.96 2.12
N LEU A 12 -5.72 -5.26 1.91
CA LEU A 12 -6.60 -6.31 2.40
C LEU A 12 -6.19 -6.66 3.84
N ASP A 13 -6.76 -5.95 4.81
CA ASP A 13 -6.57 -6.28 6.22
C ASP A 13 -7.57 -7.38 6.60
N ALA A 14 -7.06 -8.58 6.91
CA ALA A 14 -7.88 -9.76 7.18
C ALA A 14 -8.93 -9.55 8.27
N THR A 15 -8.65 -8.68 9.24
CA THR A 15 -9.59 -8.36 10.34
C THR A 15 -10.77 -7.49 9.92
N LEU A 16 -10.72 -6.91 8.73
CA LEU A 16 -11.72 -5.97 8.21
C LEU A 16 -12.51 -6.53 7.02
N LEU A 17 -12.08 -7.67 6.48
CA LEU A 17 -12.75 -8.29 5.33
C LEU A 17 -14.07 -8.95 5.77
N ASN A 18 -15.12 -8.73 4.99
CA ASN A 18 -16.41 -9.42 5.16
C ASN A 18 -16.47 -10.75 4.39
N ASN A 19 -15.63 -10.91 3.36
CA ASN A 19 -15.53 -12.09 2.50
C ASN A 19 -14.13 -12.69 2.60
N SER A 20 -13.88 -13.80 1.90
CA SER A 20 -12.54 -14.35 1.83
C SER A 20 -11.56 -13.35 1.22
N PRO A 21 -10.28 -13.34 1.64
CA PRO A 21 -9.25 -12.51 1.01
C PRO A 21 -9.17 -12.70 -0.50
N HIS A 22 -9.36 -13.94 -0.97
CA HIS A 22 -9.34 -14.30 -2.38
C HIS A 22 -10.48 -13.63 -3.17
N ASP A 23 -11.74 -13.73 -2.70
CA ASP A 23 -12.88 -13.16 -3.40
C ASP A 23 -12.80 -11.63 -3.46
N CYS A 24 -12.39 -11.02 -2.33
CA CYS A 24 -12.19 -9.57 -2.28
C CYS A 24 -11.07 -9.12 -3.24
N ALA A 25 -9.95 -9.83 -3.27
CA ALA A 25 -8.83 -9.52 -4.17
C ALA A 25 -9.24 -9.62 -5.64
N GLN A 26 -9.98 -10.67 -6.02
CA GLN A 26 -10.48 -10.84 -7.39
C GLN A 26 -11.44 -9.71 -7.79
N GLU A 27 -12.40 -9.38 -6.91
CA GLU A 27 -13.34 -8.28 -7.16
C GLU A 27 -12.61 -6.96 -7.39
N LEU A 28 -11.61 -6.65 -6.58
CA LEU A 28 -10.80 -5.44 -6.69
C LEU A 28 -9.94 -5.43 -7.96
N ALA A 29 -9.29 -6.53 -8.29
CA ALA A 29 -8.46 -6.65 -9.49
C ALA A 29 -9.29 -6.56 -10.78
N ALA A 30 -10.48 -7.16 -10.80
CA ALA A 30 -11.46 -7.03 -11.88
C ALA A 30 -11.99 -5.59 -12.01
N ALA A 31 -12.04 -4.84 -10.90
CA ALA A 31 -12.39 -3.42 -10.92
C ALA A 31 -11.26 -2.51 -11.44
N GLY A 32 -10.05 -3.02 -11.64
CA GLY A 32 -8.90 -2.28 -12.16
C GLY A 32 -7.80 -1.97 -11.15
N VAL A 33 -7.90 -2.42 -9.89
CA VAL A 33 -6.82 -2.27 -8.91
C VAL A 33 -5.62 -3.12 -9.36
N ARG A 34 -4.41 -2.55 -9.34
CA ARG A 34 -3.19 -3.21 -9.84
C ARG A 34 -2.15 -3.49 -8.78
N VAL A 35 -2.28 -2.91 -7.58
CA VAL A 35 -1.44 -3.23 -6.42
C VAL A 35 -2.31 -3.48 -5.21
N LEU A 36 -2.17 -4.66 -4.62
CA LEU A 36 -2.85 -5.06 -3.39
C LEU A 36 -1.81 -5.49 -2.34
N GLN A 37 -2.08 -5.20 -1.08
CA GLN A 37 -1.28 -5.74 0.03
C GLN A 37 -2.16 -6.67 0.85
N TYR A 38 -1.64 -7.83 1.18
CA TYR A 38 -2.30 -8.71 2.16
C TYR A 38 -1.66 -8.51 3.54
N ARG A 39 -2.49 -8.18 4.51
CA ARG A 39 -2.12 -7.94 5.89
C ARG A 39 -2.96 -8.81 6.82
N ASP A 40 -2.31 -9.76 7.51
CA ASP A 40 -2.89 -10.55 8.58
C ASP A 40 -1.85 -10.72 9.69
N LYS A 41 -2.11 -10.08 10.84
CA LYS A 41 -1.22 -10.15 12.01
C LYS A 41 -1.56 -11.30 12.96
N THR A 42 -2.60 -12.07 12.65
CA THR A 42 -3.11 -13.15 13.50
C THR A 42 -2.92 -14.53 12.90
N ALA A 43 -2.75 -14.62 11.58
CA ALA A 43 -2.54 -15.89 10.89
C ALA A 43 -1.22 -16.58 11.31
N SER A 44 -1.24 -17.90 11.32
CA SER A 44 0.00 -18.66 11.39
C SER A 44 0.84 -18.41 10.13
N THR A 45 2.18 -18.60 10.23
CA THR A 45 3.07 -18.49 9.05
C THR A 45 2.62 -19.41 7.91
N ARG A 46 2.12 -20.61 8.23
CA ARG A 46 1.62 -21.58 7.25
C ARG A 46 0.40 -21.03 6.51
N ASP A 47 -0.56 -20.49 7.24
CA ASP A 47 -1.81 -19.98 6.66
C ASP A 47 -1.55 -18.69 5.87
N LEU A 48 -0.71 -17.79 6.41
CA LEU A 48 -0.30 -16.58 5.70
C LEU A 48 0.37 -16.90 4.35
N LEU A 49 1.24 -17.92 4.33
CA LEU A 49 1.90 -18.38 3.10
C LEU A 49 0.90 -19.00 2.11
N ALA A 50 0.00 -19.86 2.60
CA ALA A 50 -1.01 -20.51 1.76
C ALA A 50 -1.89 -19.45 1.07
N ILE A 51 -2.47 -18.53 1.85
CA ILE A 51 -3.31 -17.45 1.32
C ILE A 51 -2.51 -16.54 0.38
N SER A 52 -1.28 -16.17 0.72
CA SER A 52 -0.46 -15.31 -0.15
C SER A 52 -0.18 -15.97 -1.50
N ARG A 53 0.07 -17.28 -1.56
CA ARG A 53 0.24 -18.03 -2.82
C ARG A 53 -1.03 -18.02 -3.69
N GLU A 54 -2.18 -18.26 -3.07
CA GLU A 54 -3.47 -18.21 -3.76
C GLU A 54 -3.73 -16.82 -4.32
N LEU A 55 -3.46 -15.77 -3.54
CA LEU A 55 -3.61 -14.38 -3.98
C LEU A 55 -2.67 -14.04 -5.14
N VAL A 56 -1.38 -14.44 -5.09
CA VAL A 56 -0.44 -14.22 -6.20
C VAL A 56 -0.95 -14.89 -7.47
N SER A 57 -1.34 -16.17 -7.37
CA SER A 57 -1.84 -16.92 -8.53
C SER A 57 -3.08 -16.27 -9.15
N SER A 58 -4.02 -15.85 -8.31
CA SER A 58 -5.26 -15.21 -8.74
C SER A 58 -5.02 -13.83 -9.38
N LEU A 59 -4.21 -12.98 -8.74
CA LEU A 59 -3.95 -11.62 -9.18
C LEU A 59 -3.17 -11.54 -10.49
N ASN A 60 -2.29 -12.52 -10.76
CA ASN A 60 -1.53 -12.59 -12.01
C ASN A 60 -2.44 -12.60 -13.26
N SER A 61 -3.59 -13.24 -13.21
CA SER A 61 -4.55 -13.28 -14.32
C SER A 61 -5.16 -11.91 -14.65
N TYR A 62 -5.09 -10.96 -13.70
CA TYR A 62 -5.56 -9.58 -13.87
C TYR A 62 -4.41 -8.58 -14.11
N GLY A 63 -3.15 -9.05 -14.19
CA GLY A 63 -1.98 -8.17 -14.23
C GLY A 63 -1.83 -7.30 -12.97
N ALA A 64 -2.30 -7.81 -11.82
CA ALA A 64 -2.19 -7.14 -10.53
C ALA A 64 -1.10 -7.79 -9.67
N SER A 65 -0.46 -7.00 -8.82
CA SER A 65 0.66 -7.41 -7.99
C SER A 65 0.25 -7.53 -6.53
N LEU A 66 0.76 -8.56 -5.84
CA LEU A 66 0.63 -8.72 -4.40
C LEU A 66 1.86 -8.20 -3.68
N VAL A 67 1.65 -7.45 -2.61
CA VAL A 67 2.65 -7.11 -1.58
C VAL A 67 2.27 -7.83 -0.29
N VAL A 68 3.23 -8.46 0.38
CA VAL A 68 3.01 -9.10 1.68
C VAL A 68 3.42 -8.14 2.80
N ASN A 69 2.59 -8.05 3.84
CA ASN A 69 2.87 -7.19 4.98
C ASN A 69 3.84 -7.84 5.98
N ASP A 70 4.88 -7.13 6.45
CA ASP A 70 5.83 -7.45 7.54
C ASP A 70 6.71 -8.73 7.35
N ARG A 71 6.44 -9.59 6.38
CA ARG A 71 7.04 -10.93 6.27
C ARG A 71 7.79 -11.13 4.95
N PRO A 72 9.08 -10.72 4.87
CA PRO A 72 9.92 -10.91 3.68
C PRO A 72 10.06 -12.38 3.28
N ASP A 73 10.19 -13.28 4.25
CA ASP A 73 10.28 -14.71 4.03
C ASP A 73 9.03 -15.29 3.34
N VAL A 74 7.85 -14.86 3.79
CA VAL A 74 6.56 -15.26 3.17
C VAL A 74 6.43 -14.67 1.78
N ALA A 75 6.83 -13.40 1.58
CA ALA A 75 6.80 -12.74 0.28
C ALA A 75 7.61 -13.52 -0.76
N VAL A 76 8.84 -13.93 -0.42
CA VAL A 76 9.70 -14.75 -1.29
C VAL A 76 9.05 -16.11 -1.59
N LEU A 77 8.62 -16.83 -0.55
CA LEU A 77 8.04 -18.17 -0.69
C LEU A 77 6.71 -18.17 -1.45
N ALA A 78 5.96 -17.08 -1.39
CA ALA A 78 4.71 -16.92 -2.13
C ALA A 78 4.91 -16.46 -3.57
N GLY A 79 6.09 -15.96 -3.94
CA GLY A 79 6.33 -15.32 -5.24
C GLY A 79 5.62 -13.98 -5.40
N ALA A 80 5.47 -13.23 -4.29
CA ALA A 80 4.87 -11.91 -4.31
C ALA A 80 5.75 -10.89 -5.04
N ALA A 81 5.17 -9.78 -5.49
CA ALA A 81 5.91 -8.70 -6.15
C ALA A 81 6.70 -7.84 -5.14
N GLY A 82 6.28 -7.82 -3.88
CA GLY A 82 6.94 -7.02 -2.87
C GLY A 82 6.61 -7.39 -1.44
N VAL A 83 7.31 -6.74 -0.52
CA VAL A 83 7.06 -6.74 0.91
C VAL A 83 6.95 -5.31 1.41
N HIS A 84 6.11 -5.08 2.42
CA HIS A 84 6.00 -3.80 3.11
C HIS A 84 6.33 -3.97 4.59
N VAL A 85 7.28 -3.19 5.11
CA VAL A 85 7.74 -3.26 6.49
C VAL A 85 7.43 -1.97 7.26
N GLY A 86 7.08 -2.11 8.53
CA GLY A 86 6.86 -1.00 9.46
C GLY A 86 8.11 -0.66 10.26
N GLN A 87 7.97 0.27 11.22
CA GLN A 87 9.08 0.76 12.05
C GLN A 87 9.57 -0.26 13.11
N GLU A 88 8.77 -1.29 13.40
CA GLU A 88 9.09 -2.34 14.38
C GLU A 88 9.47 -3.67 13.70
N ASP A 89 9.46 -3.71 12.36
CA ASP A 89 9.81 -4.86 11.55
C ASP A 89 11.30 -4.82 11.14
N LEU A 90 11.69 -5.66 10.19
CA LEU A 90 13.04 -5.61 9.62
C LEU A 90 13.30 -4.27 8.92
N GLU A 91 14.48 -3.69 9.12
CA GLU A 91 14.94 -2.55 8.36
C GLU A 91 14.99 -2.89 6.85
N PRO A 92 14.79 -1.90 5.93
CA PRO A 92 14.79 -2.17 4.50
C PRO A 92 16.01 -2.93 3.97
N GLU A 93 17.21 -2.69 4.51
CA GLU A 93 18.44 -3.40 4.15
C GLU A 93 18.41 -4.88 4.56
N GLN A 94 17.85 -5.17 5.74
CA GLN A 94 17.68 -6.54 6.21
C GLN A 94 16.62 -7.28 5.38
N ALA A 95 15.50 -6.59 5.08
CA ALA A 95 14.49 -7.12 4.18
C ALA A 95 15.08 -7.40 2.78
N ARG A 96 15.92 -6.47 2.26
CA ARG A 96 16.61 -6.63 0.97
C ARG A 96 17.53 -7.84 0.93
N ALA A 97 18.22 -8.13 2.03
CA ALA A 97 19.06 -9.34 2.13
C ALA A 97 18.23 -10.63 2.03
N VAL A 98 16.96 -10.60 2.42
CA VAL A 98 16.05 -11.75 2.31
C VAL A 98 15.43 -11.85 0.93
N VAL A 99 14.91 -10.73 0.39
CA VAL A 99 14.07 -10.75 -0.83
C VAL A 99 14.87 -10.59 -2.14
N GLY A 100 16.17 -10.25 -2.05
CA GLY A 100 17.00 -10.00 -3.25
C GLY A 100 16.67 -8.66 -3.90
N ASN A 101 17.16 -8.43 -5.13
CA ASN A 101 17.11 -7.13 -5.81
C ASN A 101 15.86 -6.91 -6.67
N GLU A 102 15.12 -7.96 -7.00
CA GLU A 102 13.99 -7.90 -7.94
C GLU A 102 12.66 -7.58 -7.25
N MET A 103 12.52 -7.92 -5.97
CA MET A 103 11.28 -7.72 -5.21
C MET A 103 11.20 -6.31 -4.63
N TRP A 104 10.03 -5.69 -4.66
CA TRP A 104 9.82 -4.36 -4.09
C TRP A 104 9.86 -4.38 -2.57
N ILE A 105 10.45 -3.35 -1.99
CA ILE A 105 10.39 -3.09 -0.56
C ILE A 105 9.75 -1.74 -0.33
N GLY A 106 8.62 -1.74 0.39
CA GLY A 106 8.02 -0.53 0.94
C GLY A 106 8.34 -0.38 2.42
N THR A 107 8.43 0.84 2.90
CA THR A 107 8.58 1.11 4.33
C THR A 107 7.66 2.22 4.81
N SER A 108 7.09 2.05 6.01
CA SER A 108 6.22 3.03 6.66
C SER A 108 7.01 4.12 7.38
N THR A 109 6.53 5.37 7.32
CA THR A 109 7.10 6.51 8.07
C THR A 109 5.99 7.39 8.64
N HIS A 110 6.23 7.97 9.84
CA HIS A 110 5.24 8.71 10.63
C HIS A 110 5.70 10.13 11.01
N ASN A 111 6.88 10.54 10.54
CA ASN A 111 7.44 11.89 10.74
C ASN A 111 8.57 12.15 9.75
N LEU A 112 9.03 13.41 9.71
CA LEU A 112 10.08 13.86 8.79
C LEU A 112 11.42 13.14 9.01
N GLU A 113 11.78 12.82 10.24
CA GLU A 113 13.05 12.16 10.57
C GLU A 113 13.07 10.72 10.04
N GLN A 114 11.99 9.94 10.30
CA GLN A 114 11.83 8.60 9.76
C GLN A 114 11.83 8.62 8.23
N PHE A 115 11.18 9.61 7.61
CA PHE A 115 11.17 9.74 6.16
C PHE A 115 12.58 9.97 5.59
N ARG A 116 13.36 10.88 6.19
CA ARG A 116 14.76 11.13 5.75
C ARG A 116 15.61 9.88 5.85
N ARG A 117 15.48 9.11 6.92
CA ARG A 117 16.17 7.82 7.05
C ARG A 117 15.74 6.86 5.95
N ALA A 118 14.43 6.67 5.76
CA ALA A 118 13.87 5.78 4.74
C ALA A 118 14.31 6.17 3.30
N ALA A 119 14.42 7.46 3.01
CA ALA A 119 14.86 7.94 1.70
C ALA A 119 16.29 7.49 1.36
N ALA A 120 17.15 7.30 2.36
CA ALA A 120 18.54 6.86 2.20
C ALA A 120 18.69 5.32 2.17
N THR A 121 17.62 4.55 2.43
CA THR A 121 17.65 3.07 2.46
C THR A 121 17.46 2.44 1.08
N SER A 122 17.52 1.10 1.03
CA SER A 122 17.22 0.30 -0.16
C SER A 122 15.71 0.12 -0.44
N ALA A 123 14.83 0.78 0.32
CA ALA A 123 13.38 0.75 0.04
C ALA A 123 13.09 1.32 -1.35
N ASP A 124 12.16 0.69 -2.07
CA ASP A 124 11.74 1.11 -3.41
C ASP A 124 10.63 2.17 -3.38
N TYR A 125 9.81 2.20 -2.32
CA TYR A 125 8.81 3.24 -2.07
C TYR A 125 8.67 3.52 -0.58
N ILE A 126 8.18 4.71 -0.23
CA ILE A 126 8.05 5.16 1.15
C ILE A 126 6.58 5.51 1.42
N ALA A 127 6.00 4.88 2.44
CA ALA A 127 4.67 5.21 2.91
C ALA A 127 4.72 6.28 4.00
N VAL A 128 3.84 7.27 3.89
CA VAL A 128 3.71 8.41 4.81
C VAL A 128 2.32 8.42 5.42
N GLY A 129 2.24 8.41 6.73
CA GLY A 129 0.94 8.46 7.41
C GLY A 129 1.02 8.29 8.94
N PRO A 130 -0.14 8.42 9.61
CA PRO A 130 -1.48 8.62 9.01
C PRO A 130 -1.74 10.06 8.56
N ILE A 131 -2.26 10.23 7.33
CA ILE A 131 -2.55 11.57 6.79
C ILE A 131 -3.79 12.19 7.45
N PHE A 132 -4.79 11.36 7.76
CA PHE A 132 -6.01 11.76 8.46
C PHE A 132 -6.27 10.81 9.64
N PRO A 133 -7.14 11.18 10.59
CA PRO A 133 -7.53 10.28 11.67
C PRO A 133 -8.03 8.94 11.12
N THR A 134 -7.59 7.85 11.75
CA THR A 134 -7.90 6.48 11.33
C THR A 134 -8.16 5.57 12.52
N THR A 135 -9.00 4.57 12.33
CA THR A 135 -9.31 3.51 13.31
C THR A 135 -8.87 2.13 12.81
N SER A 136 -8.05 2.07 11.75
CA SER A 136 -7.57 0.80 11.19
C SER A 136 -6.47 0.15 12.00
N LYS A 137 -5.79 0.90 12.89
CA LYS A 137 -4.85 0.39 13.90
C LYS A 137 -5.42 0.66 15.28
N SER A 138 -5.20 -0.23 16.23
CA SER A 138 -5.62 -0.07 17.64
C SER A 138 -4.90 1.09 18.35
N ASN A 139 -3.64 1.33 17.97
CA ASN A 139 -2.83 2.44 18.46
C ASN A 139 -2.24 3.19 17.25
N PRO A 140 -2.99 4.10 16.62
CA PRO A 140 -2.48 4.84 15.48
C PRO A 140 -1.45 5.88 15.90
N ASP A 141 -0.43 6.06 15.07
CA ASP A 141 0.53 7.16 15.20
C ASP A 141 -0.19 8.52 15.07
N PRO A 142 0.43 9.62 15.57
CA PRO A 142 -0.11 10.96 15.39
C PRO A 142 -0.37 11.31 13.92
N VAL A 143 -1.47 12.01 13.67
CA VAL A 143 -1.81 12.48 12.32
C VAL A 143 -0.76 13.47 11.83
N VAL A 144 -0.19 13.19 10.65
CA VAL A 144 0.88 14.03 10.06
C VAL A 144 0.37 15.04 9.04
N GLY A 145 -0.84 14.84 8.50
CA GLY A 145 -1.49 15.74 7.58
C GLY A 145 -0.84 15.79 6.18
N LEU A 146 -1.46 16.57 5.29
CA LEU A 146 -0.97 16.81 3.92
C LEU A 146 0.35 17.59 3.90
N GLU A 147 0.62 18.35 4.95
CA GLU A 147 1.82 19.19 5.04
C GLU A 147 3.11 18.35 5.04
N LEU A 148 3.10 17.21 5.72
CA LEU A 148 4.26 16.32 5.67
C LEU A 148 4.53 15.82 4.24
N ILE A 149 3.50 15.50 3.45
CA ILE A 149 3.67 15.09 2.05
C ILE A 149 4.39 16.19 1.26
N ARG A 150 3.93 17.44 1.38
CA ARG A 150 4.56 18.59 0.68
C ARG A 150 6.02 18.77 1.06
N GLN A 151 6.32 18.65 2.36
CA GLN A 151 7.69 18.78 2.88
C GLN A 151 8.64 17.70 2.35
N VAL A 152 8.15 16.45 2.26
CA VAL A 152 9.02 15.32 1.90
C VAL A 152 9.12 15.08 0.40
N ARG A 153 8.23 15.62 -0.42
CA ARG A 153 8.21 15.36 -1.87
C ARG A 153 9.55 15.66 -2.55
N ASN A 154 10.20 16.74 -2.15
CA ASN A 154 11.48 17.17 -2.73
C ASN A 154 12.71 16.47 -2.12
N LEU A 155 12.52 15.57 -1.15
CA LEU A 155 13.62 14.86 -0.48
C LEU A 155 13.98 13.52 -1.14
N THR A 156 13.17 13.06 -2.09
CA THR A 156 13.38 11.76 -2.72
C THR A 156 12.75 11.70 -4.11
N GLU A 157 13.35 10.87 -4.97
CA GLU A 157 12.75 10.48 -6.25
C GLU A 157 11.91 9.18 -6.12
N LYS A 158 11.97 8.50 -4.97
CA LYS A 158 11.17 7.28 -4.74
C LYS A 158 9.68 7.61 -4.70
N PRO A 159 8.80 6.68 -5.12
CA PRO A 159 7.37 6.85 -4.97
C PRO A 159 6.96 7.07 -3.51
N ILE A 160 6.11 8.07 -3.28
CA ILE A 160 5.49 8.36 -1.99
C ILE A 160 4.08 7.79 -1.98
N VAL A 161 3.82 6.87 -1.04
CA VAL A 161 2.50 6.29 -0.81
C VAL A 161 1.88 6.94 0.43
N ALA A 162 0.81 7.69 0.28
CA ALA A 162 0.11 8.27 1.41
C ALA A 162 -0.92 7.27 1.98
N ILE A 163 -1.00 7.18 3.32
CA ILE A 163 -1.89 6.24 4.00
C ILE A 163 -2.52 6.86 5.25
N GLY A 164 -3.65 6.33 5.67
CA GLY A 164 -4.33 6.65 6.93
C GLY A 164 -5.49 7.62 6.76
N GLY A 165 -6.71 7.12 7.00
CA GLY A 165 -7.96 7.87 6.96
C GLY A 165 -8.32 8.48 5.60
N ILE A 166 -7.76 7.94 4.52
CA ILE A 166 -8.04 8.41 3.15
C ILE A 166 -9.37 7.83 2.70
N THR A 167 -10.29 8.73 2.35
CA THR A 167 -11.59 8.43 1.74
C THR A 167 -11.60 8.89 0.28
N LEU A 168 -12.61 8.48 -0.47
CA LEU A 168 -12.78 8.90 -1.87
C LEU A 168 -12.74 10.43 -2.02
N GLU A 169 -13.41 11.12 -1.11
CA GLU A 169 -13.55 12.59 -1.14
C GLU A 169 -12.22 13.31 -0.85
N ARG A 170 -11.26 12.62 -0.19
CA ARG A 170 -9.95 13.16 0.20
C ARG A 170 -8.82 12.75 -0.74
N ALA A 171 -9.03 11.73 -1.57
CA ALA A 171 -7.97 11.10 -2.35
C ALA A 171 -7.29 12.08 -3.32
N ALA A 172 -8.05 12.94 -4.00
CA ALA A 172 -7.49 13.92 -4.94
C ALA A 172 -6.54 14.89 -4.24
N SER A 173 -6.92 15.46 -3.09
CA SER A 173 -6.08 16.40 -2.33
C SER A 173 -4.77 15.81 -1.84
N VAL A 174 -4.73 14.48 -1.62
CA VAL A 174 -3.51 13.77 -1.24
C VAL A 174 -2.52 13.69 -2.40
N ILE A 175 -3.01 13.44 -3.61
CA ILE A 175 -2.18 13.45 -4.83
C ILE A 175 -1.70 14.88 -5.15
N GLU A 176 -2.57 15.87 -5.04
CA GLU A 176 -2.23 17.28 -5.22
C GLU A 176 -1.16 17.76 -4.22
N ALA A 177 -1.12 17.18 -3.02
CA ALA A 177 -0.08 17.46 -2.04
C ALA A 177 1.29 16.88 -2.42
N GLY A 178 1.38 16.00 -3.44
CA GLY A 178 2.62 15.44 -3.95
C GLY A 178 2.83 13.95 -3.71
N ALA A 179 1.81 13.21 -3.23
CA ALA A 179 1.87 11.76 -3.19
C ALA A 179 1.75 11.16 -4.59
N ASP A 180 2.48 10.08 -4.86
CA ASP A 180 2.38 9.34 -6.12
C ASP A 180 1.20 8.35 -6.10
N CYS A 181 0.86 7.84 -4.91
CA CYS A 181 -0.12 6.80 -4.70
C CYS A 181 -0.87 7.00 -3.38
N VAL A 182 -2.14 6.62 -3.33
CA VAL A 182 -2.92 6.54 -2.08
C VAL A 182 -3.14 5.08 -1.69
N ALA A 183 -2.81 4.72 -0.44
CA ALA A 183 -3.13 3.43 0.14
C ALA A 183 -4.44 3.52 0.93
N VAL A 184 -5.40 2.68 0.58
CA VAL A 184 -6.76 2.69 1.17
C VAL A 184 -7.08 1.33 1.77
N ILE A 185 -7.67 1.35 2.96
CA ILE A 185 -8.17 0.16 3.65
C ILE A 185 -9.69 0.24 3.75
N ARG A 186 -10.20 0.78 4.86
CA ARG A 186 -11.61 0.69 5.27
C ARG A 186 -12.60 1.24 4.24
N ASP A 187 -12.29 2.36 3.61
CA ASP A 187 -13.21 3.02 2.68
C ASP A 187 -13.51 2.17 1.42
N ILE A 188 -12.64 1.20 1.14
CA ILE A 188 -12.83 0.24 0.06
C ILE A 188 -13.27 -1.12 0.63
N VAL A 189 -12.47 -1.74 1.49
CA VAL A 189 -12.73 -3.15 1.88
C VAL A 189 -13.95 -3.33 2.78
N CYS A 190 -14.36 -2.29 3.51
CA CYS A 190 -15.60 -2.31 4.31
C CYS A 190 -16.83 -1.78 3.54
N ALA A 191 -16.67 -1.38 2.29
CA ALA A 191 -17.82 -0.94 1.48
C ALA A 191 -18.73 -2.13 1.16
N PRO A 192 -20.04 -1.93 1.00
CA PRO A 192 -20.98 -2.99 0.59
C PRO A 192 -20.59 -3.65 -0.75
N LYS A 193 -19.93 -2.90 -1.62
CA LYS A 193 -19.42 -3.34 -2.93
C LYS A 193 -18.00 -2.79 -3.15
N PRO A 194 -16.97 -3.50 -2.66
CA PRO A 194 -15.58 -3.05 -2.72
C PRO A 194 -15.10 -2.70 -4.13
N GLY A 195 -15.45 -3.50 -5.13
CA GLY A 195 -15.07 -3.26 -6.52
C GLY A 195 -15.68 -1.99 -7.12
N GLU A 196 -16.96 -1.70 -6.82
CA GLU A 196 -17.58 -0.44 -7.27
C GLU A 196 -16.92 0.77 -6.57
N ARG A 197 -16.61 0.64 -5.28
CA ARG A 197 -15.92 1.71 -4.53
C ARG A 197 -14.52 1.94 -5.09
N ALA A 198 -13.77 0.89 -5.39
CA ALA A 198 -12.45 0.98 -5.99
C ALA A 198 -12.47 1.65 -7.38
N ARG A 199 -13.46 1.34 -8.25
CA ARG A 199 -13.62 2.04 -9.54
C ARG A 199 -13.79 3.54 -9.35
N ARG A 200 -14.62 3.96 -8.40
CA ARG A 200 -14.81 5.40 -8.10
C ARG A 200 -13.51 6.07 -7.68
N PHE A 201 -12.65 5.38 -6.91
CA PHE A 201 -11.30 5.89 -6.60
C PHE A 201 -10.45 6.01 -7.85
N LEU A 202 -10.42 4.99 -8.71
CA LEU A 202 -9.64 5.01 -9.94
C LEU A 202 -10.08 6.14 -10.87
N ASP A 203 -11.39 6.37 -11.00
CA ASP A 203 -11.94 7.47 -11.80
C ASP A 203 -11.53 8.83 -11.23
N ALA A 204 -11.66 9.03 -9.91
CA ALA A 204 -11.30 10.28 -9.25
C ALA A 204 -9.79 10.58 -9.34
N LEU A 205 -8.95 9.53 -9.20
CA LEU A 205 -7.50 9.65 -9.27
C LEU A 205 -6.98 9.79 -10.71
N GLY A 206 -7.70 9.24 -11.71
CA GLY A 206 -7.44 9.43 -13.13
C GLY A 206 -7.75 10.85 -13.60
N ALA A 207 -8.85 11.42 -13.14
CA ALA A 207 -9.24 12.80 -13.45
C ALA A 207 -8.23 13.84 -12.91
N ALA A 208 -7.60 13.57 -11.75
CA ALA A 208 -6.58 14.45 -11.17
C ALA A 208 -5.32 14.59 -12.06
N ASN A 209 -5.00 13.59 -12.88
CA ASN A 209 -3.87 13.67 -13.83
C ASN A 209 -4.11 14.65 -14.99
N HIS A 210 -5.35 14.90 -15.37
CA HIS A 210 -5.67 15.84 -16.47
C HIS A 210 -5.66 17.30 -16.00
N ALA A 211 -5.87 17.56 -14.72
CA ALA A 211 -5.86 18.91 -14.15
C ALA A 211 -4.44 19.45 -13.87
N ALA A 212 -3.44 18.56 -13.71
CA ALA A 212 -2.05 18.94 -13.46
C ALA A 212 -1.21 19.10 -14.75
N ALA A 213 -1.81 18.85 -15.92
CA ALA A 213 -1.16 18.91 -17.25
C ALA A 213 -1.58 20.15 -18.08
N ILE A 214 -2.26 21.12 -17.46
CA ILE A 214 -2.60 22.43 -18.01
C ILE A 214 -1.89 23.51 -17.15
#